data_2e5dedfee402ea888ae0eb9456bd33a0
#
_entry.id   2e5dedfee402ea888ae0eb9456bd33a0
#
_cell.length_a   1.000
_cell.length_b   1.000
_cell.length_c   1.000
_cell.angle_alpha   90.00
_cell.angle_beta   90.00
_cell.angle_gamma   90.00
#
_symmetry.space_group_name_H-M   'P 1'
#
loop_
_entity.id
_entity.type
_entity.pdbx_description
1 polymer ?
#
loop_
_entity_poly.entity_id
_entity_poly.type
_entity_poly.pdbx_seq_one_letter_code
_entity_poly.pdbx_strand_id
1 'polypeptide(L)'
;MRSDTVTRPTPAMRRAMFEADVGDDVFGEDPTITKLEETAAACTGKEAALFVSSGTMANLVSLLTHTSAGDELLVGDRAHIVRAEAGGVSRLGGVLATTLPNQPDGGFDPELIPGAVRPDDMHQPRTTLLALENTHNFCGGSVVSLERTEEIAGVAREHGLRVHLDGARIFNAAVASGHSVAELAGPADSVAFCLSKGLGAPVGSLICGDEAFIREARRTRKLVGGGMRQAGILAAAGLVALDQMVDRLADDHANARQLARGLAELGFGINPEDVQTNIVIVQLDTSHDPAPSPKLQAALKELGILVTTPDRTKIRLVTHADLSSDECAEALLRMAEAEIGPAS
;
A
#
# COMPACT_ATOMS: atom_id res chain seq x y z
N MET A 1 13.53 -8.66 6.92
CA MET A 1 12.83 -8.86 5.62
C MET A 1 11.35 -9.22 5.75
N ARG A 2 10.75 -9.20 6.95
CA ARG A 2 9.35 -9.63 7.15
C ARG A 2 8.34 -8.65 6.51
N SER A 3 8.55 -7.35 6.71
CA SER A 3 7.68 -6.28 6.21
C SER A 3 8.38 -4.94 6.37
N ASP A 4 8.10 -3.99 5.50
CA ASP A 4 8.48 -2.58 5.66
C ASP A 4 7.71 -1.85 6.78
N THR A 5 6.67 -2.48 7.33
CA THR A 5 5.94 -1.97 8.51
C THR A 5 6.71 -2.12 9.83
N VAL A 6 7.88 -2.78 9.82
CA VAL A 6 8.74 -2.93 11.01
C VAL A 6 9.82 -1.84 11.10
N THR A 7 9.89 -0.94 10.13
CA THR A 7 10.81 0.19 10.12
C THR A 7 10.67 1.04 11.39
N ARG A 8 11.81 1.57 11.83
CA ARG A 8 11.88 2.41 13.02
C ARG A 8 12.11 3.87 12.63
N PRO A 9 11.53 4.83 13.35
CA PRO A 9 11.75 6.24 13.08
C PRO A 9 13.22 6.59 13.24
N THR A 10 13.75 7.33 12.25
CA THR A 10 15.14 7.80 12.24
C THR A 10 15.43 8.75 13.40
N PRO A 11 16.72 9.00 13.74
CA PRO A 11 17.07 10.04 14.72
C PRO A 11 16.51 11.41 14.36
N ALA A 12 16.46 11.77 13.07
CA ALA A 12 15.86 13.03 12.61
C ALA A 12 14.36 13.09 12.88
N MET A 13 13.62 12.00 12.59
CA MET A 13 12.19 11.90 12.91
C MET A 13 11.94 12.03 14.42
N ARG A 14 12.73 11.33 15.25
CA ARG A 14 12.59 11.39 16.73
C ARG A 14 12.81 12.79 17.27
N ARG A 15 13.78 13.52 16.71
CA ARG A 15 14.03 14.93 17.07
C ARG A 15 12.86 15.81 16.65
N ALA A 16 12.40 15.69 15.40
CA ALA A 16 11.26 16.43 14.91
C ALA A 16 10.00 16.19 15.75
N MET A 17 9.74 14.93 16.17
CA MET A 17 8.64 14.60 17.06
C MET A 17 8.77 15.27 18.44
N PHE A 18 9.98 15.35 18.99
CA PHE A 18 10.24 15.99 20.28
C PHE A 18 10.07 17.51 20.22
N GLU A 19 10.44 18.13 19.09
CA GLU A 19 10.41 19.59 18.88
C GLU A 19 9.10 20.08 18.24
N ALA A 20 8.14 19.17 17.96
CA ALA A 20 6.93 19.48 17.21
C ALA A 20 6.08 20.56 17.91
N ASP A 21 5.70 21.60 17.17
CA ASP A 21 4.66 22.51 17.58
C ASP A 21 3.30 21.86 17.40
N VAL A 22 2.43 21.92 18.43
CA VAL A 22 1.19 21.14 18.47
C VAL A 22 0.00 21.99 18.91
N GLY A 23 -1.17 21.61 18.43
CA GLY A 23 -2.46 22.13 18.82
C GLY A 23 -3.53 21.03 18.73
N ASP A 24 -4.80 21.39 18.85
CA ASP A 24 -5.88 20.41 18.74
C ASP A 24 -6.30 20.23 17.28
N ASP A 25 -5.97 19.07 16.68
CA ASP A 25 -6.31 18.73 15.28
C ASP A 25 -7.83 18.71 15.03
N VAL A 26 -8.64 18.36 16.04
CA VAL A 26 -10.11 18.36 15.88
C VAL A 26 -10.66 19.77 15.68
N PHE A 27 -10.01 20.77 16.27
CA PHE A 27 -10.33 22.19 16.05
C PHE A 27 -9.59 22.80 14.86
N GLY A 28 -8.67 22.04 14.22
CA GLY A 28 -7.83 22.55 13.12
C GLY A 28 -6.73 23.49 13.60
N GLU A 29 -6.29 23.36 14.85
CA GLU A 29 -5.32 24.24 15.48
C GLU A 29 -3.91 23.63 15.60
N ASP A 30 -3.70 22.39 15.12
CA ASP A 30 -2.37 21.76 15.12
C ASP A 30 -1.57 22.18 13.87
N PRO A 31 -0.55 23.05 14.03
CA PRO A 31 0.16 23.60 12.88
C PRO A 31 1.01 22.55 12.16
N THR A 32 1.50 21.53 12.87
CA THR A 32 2.31 20.48 12.27
C THR A 32 1.45 19.50 11.45
N ILE A 33 0.24 19.19 11.90
CA ILE A 33 -0.76 18.44 11.10
C ILE A 33 -1.11 19.22 9.83
N THR A 34 -1.45 20.51 9.98
CA THR A 34 -1.78 21.37 8.83
C THR A 34 -0.65 21.36 7.80
N LYS A 35 0.60 21.53 8.24
CA LYS A 35 1.77 21.50 7.36
C LYS A 35 1.94 20.15 6.67
N LEU A 36 1.71 19.03 7.37
CA LEU A 36 1.80 17.69 6.76
C LEU A 36 0.69 17.48 5.72
N GLU A 37 -0.55 17.89 6.02
CA GLU A 37 -1.68 17.77 5.09
C GLU A 37 -1.45 18.64 3.83
N GLU A 38 -0.97 19.86 3.96
CA GLU A 38 -0.57 20.73 2.82
C GLU A 38 0.54 20.09 1.98
N THR A 39 1.57 19.52 2.64
CA THR A 39 2.69 18.86 1.95
C THR A 39 2.20 17.63 1.17
N ALA A 40 1.31 16.84 1.75
CA ALA A 40 0.73 15.66 1.12
C ALA A 40 -0.15 16.02 -0.09
N ALA A 41 -0.98 17.05 0.03
CA ALA A 41 -1.78 17.58 -1.07
C ALA A 41 -0.88 18.01 -2.23
N ALA A 42 0.16 18.79 -1.95
CA ALA A 42 1.13 19.24 -2.95
C ALA A 42 1.86 18.06 -3.63
N CYS A 43 2.32 17.06 -2.87
CA CYS A 43 3.00 15.88 -3.41
C CYS A 43 2.11 15.05 -4.35
N THR A 44 0.81 14.97 -4.06
CA THR A 44 -0.14 14.17 -4.84
C THR A 44 -0.86 14.97 -5.93
N GLY A 45 -0.63 16.29 -5.99
CA GLY A 45 -1.33 17.19 -6.92
C GLY A 45 -2.84 17.29 -6.63
N LYS A 46 -3.27 16.99 -5.39
CA LYS A 46 -4.65 17.11 -4.94
C LYS A 46 -4.87 18.44 -4.20
N GLU A 47 -6.14 18.86 -4.06
CA GLU A 47 -6.48 20.14 -3.45
C GLU A 47 -6.26 20.15 -1.92
N ALA A 48 -6.53 19.01 -1.26
CA ALA A 48 -6.46 18.88 0.18
C ALA A 48 -6.06 17.47 0.61
N ALA A 49 -5.66 17.34 1.88
CA ALA A 49 -5.34 16.04 2.47
C ALA A 49 -5.88 15.93 3.91
N LEU A 50 -5.89 14.69 4.41
CA LEU A 50 -6.32 14.34 5.75
C LEU A 50 -5.38 13.30 6.37
N PHE A 51 -4.78 13.62 7.51
CA PHE A 51 -3.98 12.68 8.28
C PHE A 51 -4.86 11.66 9.03
N VAL A 52 -4.49 10.38 8.95
CA VAL A 52 -5.15 9.26 9.64
C VAL A 52 -4.10 8.32 10.24
N SER A 53 -4.50 7.48 11.22
CA SER A 53 -3.58 6.66 11.99
C SER A 53 -2.96 5.48 11.22
N SER A 54 -3.59 5.00 10.14
CA SER A 54 -3.16 3.81 9.42
C SER A 54 -3.67 3.77 7.97
N GLY A 55 -3.04 2.95 7.12
CA GLY A 55 -3.50 2.69 5.75
C GLY A 55 -4.90 2.08 5.70
N THR A 56 -5.20 1.12 6.59
CA THR A 56 -6.54 0.54 6.71
C THR A 56 -7.59 1.61 7.03
N MET A 57 -7.28 2.56 7.93
CA MET A 57 -8.19 3.68 8.19
C MET A 57 -8.29 4.60 6.98
N ALA A 58 -7.19 4.85 6.26
CA ALA A 58 -7.21 5.69 5.07
C ALA A 58 -8.15 5.12 3.99
N ASN A 59 -8.01 3.83 3.67
CA ASN A 59 -8.90 3.16 2.74
C ASN A 59 -10.35 3.17 3.25
N LEU A 60 -10.59 2.73 4.49
CA LEU A 60 -11.94 2.70 5.06
C LEU A 60 -12.62 4.07 4.99
N VAL A 61 -11.95 5.13 5.45
CA VAL A 61 -12.50 6.49 5.43
C VAL A 61 -12.77 6.94 3.99
N SER A 62 -11.86 6.68 3.05
CA SER A 62 -12.06 7.04 1.64
C SER A 62 -13.25 6.32 1.02
N LEU A 63 -13.34 5.01 1.24
CA LEU A 63 -14.44 4.20 0.70
C LEU A 63 -15.80 4.62 1.28
N LEU A 64 -15.89 4.82 2.60
CA LEU A 64 -17.11 5.28 3.26
C LEU A 64 -17.51 6.71 2.86
N THR A 65 -16.56 7.53 2.45
CA THR A 65 -16.83 8.90 1.98
C THR A 65 -17.36 8.90 0.55
N HIS A 66 -16.90 7.97 -0.28
CA HIS A 66 -17.36 7.82 -1.67
C HIS A 66 -18.67 7.06 -1.84
N THR A 67 -19.08 6.26 -0.85
CA THR A 67 -20.19 5.33 -0.96
C THR A 67 -21.25 5.54 0.13
N SER A 68 -22.42 4.99 -0.08
CA SER A 68 -23.48 4.86 0.92
C SER A 68 -23.73 3.39 1.24
N ALA A 69 -24.36 3.11 2.38
CA ALA A 69 -24.77 1.74 2.71
C ALA A 69 -25.74 1.19 1.64
N GLY A 70 -25.44 -0.01 1.13
CA GLY A 70 -26.16 -0.64 0.02
C GLY A 70 -25.54 -0.39 -1.36
N ASP A 71 -24.55 0.50 -1.48
CA ASP A 71 -23.79 0.66 -2.72
C ASP A 71 -22.82 -0.50 -2.98
N GLU A 72 -22.30 -0.57 -4.19
CA GLU A 72 -21.32 -1.55 -4.63
C GLU A 72 -20.01 -0.89 -5.04
N LEU A 73 -18.89 -1.51 -4.62
CA LEU A 73 -17.52 -1.20 -4.96
C LEU A 73 -16.98 -2.26 -5.92
N LEU A 74 -16.38 -1.86 -7.04
CA LEU A 74 -15.54 -2.71 -7.88
C LEU A 74 -14.08 -2.61 -7.42
N VAL A 75 -13.41 -3.75 -7.25
CA VAL A 75 -12.04 -3.81 -6.72
C VAL A 75 -11.33 -5.06 -7.21
N GLY A 76 -9.98 -5.05 -7.29
CA GLY A 76 -9.21 -6.23 -7.64
C GLY A 76 -9.36 -7.37 -6.62
N ASP A 77 -9.40 -8.63 -7.08
CA ASP A 77 -9.57 -9.83 -6.24
C ASP A 77 -8.39 -10.08 -5.28
N ARG A 78 -7.24 -9.46 -5.55
CA ARG A 78 -6.04 -9.48 -4.71
C ARG A 78 -5.80 -8.18 -3.96
N ALA A 79 -6.64 -7.17 -4.09
CA ALA A 79 -6.46 -5.89 -3.42
C ALA A 79 -6.45 -6.02 -1.90
N HIS A 80 -5.61 -5.20 -1.24
CA HIS A 80 -5.46 -5.17 0.22
C HIS A 80 -6.80 -4.89 0.91
N ILE A 81 -7.62 -4.00 0.34
CA ILE A 81 -8.95 -3.62 0.83
C ILE A 81 -9.84 -4.83 1.12
N VAL A 82 -9.86 -5.83 0.22
CA VAL A 82 -10.71 -7.02 0.39
C VAL A 82 -10.01 -8.17 1.10
N ARG A 83 -8.66 -8.23 1.04
CA ARG A 83 -7.88 -9.34 1.55
C ARG A 83 -7.38 -9.17 2.99
N ALA A 84 -7.07 -7.94 3.40
CA ALA A 84 -6.28 -7.69 4.60
C ALA A 84 -6.81 -6.59 5.52
N GLU A 85 -8.05 -6.13 5.35
CA GLU A 85 -8.67 -5.06 6.15
C GLU A 85 -9.91 -5.52 6.93
N ALA A 86 -9.93 -6.80 7.30
CA ALA A 86 -10.95 -7.41 8.16
C ALA A 86 -12.40 -7.23 7.68
N GLY A 87 -12.61 -7.01 6.35
CA GLY A 87 -13.91 -6.77 5.76
C GLY A 87 -14.53 -5.44 6.19
N GLY A 88 -13.69 -4.45 6.55
CA GLY A 88 -14.12 -3.19 7.13
C GLY A 88 -15.16 -2.43 6.30
N VAL A 89 -14.95 -2.36 4.98
CA VAL A 89 -15.88 -1.69 4.06
C VAL A 89 -17.30 -2.28 4.10
N SER A 90 -17.41 -3.60 4.15
CA SER A 90 -18.71 -4.28 4.23
C SER A 90 -19.29 -4.20 5.64
N ARG A 91 -18.49 -4.43 6.69
CA ARG A 91 -18.96 -4.46 8.07
C ARG A 91 -19.39 -3.10 8.61
N LEU A 92 -18.65 -2.05 8.30
CA LEU A 92 -18.87 -0.69 8.81
C LEU A 92 -19.61 0.20 7.80
N GLY A 93 -19.35 0.01 6.50
CA GLY A 93 -19.98 0.77 5.43
C GLY A 93 -21.27 0.17 4.88
N GLY A 94 -21.48 -1.13 5.08
CA GLY A 94 -22.59 -1.83 4.42
C GLY A 94 -22.45 -1.87 2.90
N VAL A 95 -21.22 -1.74 2.38
CA VAL A 95 -20.93 -1.69 0.95
C VAL A 95 -20.63 -3.10 0.45
N LEU A 96 -21.21 -3.49 -0.68
CA LEU A 96 -20.91 -4.72 -1.37
C LEU A 96 -19.59 -4.56 -2.13
N ALA A 97 -18.64 -5.48 -1.93
CA ALA A 97 -17.40 -5.51 -2.71
C ALA A 97 -17.49 -6.60 -3.78
N THR A 98 -17.51 -6.19 -5.05
CA THR A 98 -17.45 -7.09 -6.21
C THR A 98 -16.04 -7.08 -6.78
N THR A 99 -15.44 -8.26 -6.90
CA THR A 99 -14.04 -8.38 -7.29
C THR A 99 -13.87 -8.66 -8.79
N LEU A 100 -12.88 -7.99 -9.38
CA LEU A 100 -12.38 -8.24 -10.74
C LEU A 100 -11.03 -8.98 -10.65
N PRO A 101 -10.73 -9.92 -11.57
CA PRO A 101 -9.44 -10.63 -11.56
C PRO A 101 -8.27 -9.66 -11.75
N ASN A 102 -7.32 -9.62 -10.79
CA ASN A 102 -6.09 -8.88 -11.00
C ASN A 102 -5.18 -9.57 -12.02
N GLN A 103 -4.58 -8.80 -12.89
CA GLN A 103 -3.49 -9.21 -13.76
C GLN A 103 -2.16 -9.24 -12.98
N PRO A 104 -1.08 -9.82 -13.55
CA PRO A 104 0.22 -9.91 -12.86
C PRO A 104 0.80 -8.55 -12.46
N ASP A 105 0.53 -7.49 -13.23
CA ASP A 105 0.95 -6.12 -12.95
C ASP A 105 0.17 -5.46 -11.81
N GLY A 106 -0.89 -6.09 -11.31
CA GLY A 106 -1.76 -5.56 -10.26
C GLY A 106 -2.99 -4.81 -10.77
N GLY A 107 -3.04 -4.45 -12.06
CA GLY A 107 -4.23 -3.90 -12.71
C GLY A 107 -5.28 -4.99 -12.95
N PHE A 108 -6.33 -4.64 -13.63
CA PHE A 108 -7.32 -5.59 -14.18
C PHE A 108 -7.76 -5.13 -15.58
N ASP A 109 -8.38 -6.05 -16.31
CA ASP A 109 -8.84 -5.78 -17.66
C ASP A 109 -9.98 -4.73 -17.63
N PRO A 110 -9.81 -3.54 -18.23
CA PRO A 110 -10.85 -2.52 -18.26
C PRO A 110 -12.10 -2.97 -19.03
N GLU A 111 -12.00 -3.94 -19.94
CA GLU A 111 -13.15 -4.50 -20.64
C GLU A 111 -14.13 -5.24 -19.71
N LEU A 112 -13.70 -5.61 -18.50
CA LEU A 112 -14.55 -6.24 -17.50
C LEU A 112 -15.45 -5.24 -16.77
N ILE A 113 -15.07 -3.94 -16.74
CA ILE A 113 -15.80 -2.93 -15.97
C ILE A 113 -17.25 -2.75 -16.45
N PRO A 114 -17.52 -2.57 -17.76
CA PRO A 114 -18.90 -2.38 -18.24
C PRO A 114 -19.85 -3.52 -17.84
N GLY A 115 -19.34 -4.76 -17.89
CA GLY A 115 -20.12 -5.95 -17.50
C GLY A 115 -20.31 -6.11 -15.99
N ALA A 116 -19.49 -5.45 -15.19
CA ALA A 116 -19.56 -5.51 -13.73
C ALA A 116 -20.40 -4.37 -13.13
N VAL A 117 -20.59 -3.26 -13.85
CA VAL A 117 -21.47 -2.17 -13.41
C VAL A 117 -22.92 -2.60 -13.48
N ARG A 118 -23.63 -2.46 -12.36
CA ARG A 118 -25.05 -2.85 -12.28
C ARG A 118 -25.92 -1.86 -13.04
N PRO A 119 -26.98 -2.34 -13.71
CA PRO A 119 -27.99 -1.45 -14.30
C PRO A 119 -28.72 -0.66 -13.21
N ASP A 120 -29.25 0.51 -13.58
CA ASP A 120 -30.14 1.27 -12.69
C ASP A 120 -31.50 0.56 -12.58
N ASP A 121 -31.56 -0.41 -11.67
CA ASP A 121 -32.71 -1.26 -11.41
C ASP A 121 -32.95 -1.34 -9.90
N MET A 122 -34.21 -1.24 -9.47
CA MET A 122 -34.60 -1.27 -8.06
C MET A 122 -34.20 -2.56 -7.33
N HIS A 123 -33.88 -3.64 -8.03
CA HIS A 123 -33.43 -4.93 -7.47
C HIS A 123 -31.88 -5.02 -7.33
N GLN A 124 -31.14 -4.03 -7.80
CA GLN A 124 -29.68 -4.05 -7.86
C GLN A 124 -29.04 -3.01 -6.92
N PRO A 125 -27.90 -3.31 -6.29
CA PRO A 125 -27.12 -2.26 -5.65
C PRO A 125 -26.59 -1.29 -6.71
N ARG A 126 -26.34 -0.05 -6.31
CA ARG A 126 -25.69 0.92 -7.22
C ARG A 126 -24.17 0.72 -7.17
N THR A 127 -23.58 0.45 -8.32
CA THR A 127 -22.11 0.47 -8.45
C THR A 127 -21.67 1.94 -8.53
N THR A 128 -20.90 2.42 -7.55
CA THR A 128 -20.58 3.85 -7.40
C THR A 128 -19.08 4.14 -7.37
N LEU A 129 -18.28 3.11 -7.08
CA LEU A 129 -16.84 3.27 -6.84
C LEU A 129 -16.04 2.15 -7.48
N LEU A 130 -14.87 2.50 -7.99
CA LEU A 130 -13.82 1.56 -8.38
C LEU A 130 -12.57 1.85 -7.56
N ALA A 131 -11.93 0.82 -6.99
CA ALA A 131 -10.68 0.96 -6.27
C ALA A 131 -9.54 0.22 -6.97
N LEU A 132 -8.41 0.92 -7.10
CA LEU A 132 -7.11 0.43 -7.59
C LEU A 132 -6.10 0.38 -6.45
N GLU A 133 -5.01 -0.39 -6.63
CA GLU A 133 -3.89 -0.45 -5.69
C GLU A 133 -2.55 -0.30 -6.43
N ASN A 134 -1.68 0.62 -6.00
CA ASN A 134 -0.34 0.85 -6.57
C ASN A 134 0.68 1.33 -5.49
N THR A 135 1.84 0.66 -5.26
CA THR A 135 2.21 -0.64 -5.86
C THR A 135 1.34 -1.76 -5.31
N HIS A 136 1.05 -2.78 -6.12
CA HIS A 136 0.13 -3.83 -5.72
C HIS A 136 0.79 -4.88 -4.83
N ASN A 137 0.39 -4.94 -3.55
CA ASN A 137 1.04 -5.75 -2.51
C ASN A 137 1.05 -7.26 -2.82
N PHE A 138 -0.09 -7.83 -3.18
CA PHE A 138 -0.22 -9.27 -3.43
C PHE A 138 0.15 -9.70 -4.86
N CYS A 139 0.48 -8.72 -5.73
CA CYS A 139 1.08 -8.96 -7.04
C CYS A 139 2.60 -8.70 -7.05
N GLY A 140 3.29 -8.84 -5.90
CA GLY A 140 4.74 -8.73 -5.83
C GLY A 140 5.28 -7.30 -5.71
N GLY A 141 4.46 -6.33 -5.32
CA GLY A 141 4.84 -4.93 -5.32
C GLY A 141 4.99 -4.36 -6.73
N SER A 142 4.31 -4.97 -7.70
CA SER A 142 4.30 -4.51 -9.10
C SER A 142 3.73 -3.10 -9.21
N VAL A 143 4.22 -2.37 -10.20
CA VAL A 143 3.76 -1.04 -10.56
C VAL A 143 2.69 -1.17 -11.63
N VAL A 144 1.48 -0.73 -11.34
CA VAL A 144 0.47 -0.48 -12.36
C VAL A 144 0.90 0.79 -13.11
N SER A 145 1.14 0.69 -14.42
CA SER A 145 1.63 1.83 -15.20
C SER A 145 0.63 2.99 -15.20
N LEU A 146 1.12 4.21 -15.47
CA LEU A 146 0.27 5.40 -15.57
C LEU A 146 -0.79 5.20 -16.65
N GLU A 147 -0.39 4.73 -17.83
CA GLU A 147 -1.28 4.50 -18.96
C GLU A 147 -2.37 3.49 -18.62
N ARG A 148 -1.99 2.41 -17.89
CA ARG A 148 -2.96 1.39 -17.45
C ARG A 148 -3.94 1.95 -16.44
N THR A 149 -3.44 2.77 -15.50
CA THR A 149 -4.27 3.44 -14.50
C THR A 149 -5.24 4.43 -15.17
N GLU A 150 -4.77 5.20 -16.16
CA GLU A 150 -5.59 6.13 -16.94
C GLU A 150 -6.68 5.40 -17.75
N GLU A 151 -6.34 4.28 -18.40
CA GLU A 151 -7.28 3.46 -19.15
C GLU A 151 -8.41 2.94 -18.24
N ILE A 152 -8.06 2.31 -17.11
CA ILE A 152 -9.03 1.79 -16.15
C ILE A 152 -9.90 2.91 -15.57
N ALA A 153 -9.30 4.02 -15.17
CA ALA A 153 -10.02 5.16 -14.61
C ALA A 153 -10.92 5.84 -15.65
N GLY A 154 -10.49 5.89 -16.91
CA GLY A 154 -11.29 6.40 -18.02
C GLY A 154 -12.58 5.61 -18.21
N VAL A 155 -12.46 4.29 -18.33
CA VAL A 155 -13.64 3.40 -18.46
C VAL A 155 -14.55 3.48 -17.23
N ALA A 156 -13.99 3.55 -16.02
CA ALA A 156 -14.77 3.72 -14.80
C ALA A 156 -15.62 5.00 -14.83
N ARG A 157 -15.02 6.13 -15.24
CA ARG A 157 -15.71 7.43 -15.35
C ARG A 157 -16.79 7.45 -16.42
N GLU A 158 -16.57 6.80 -17.58
CA GLU A 158 -17.59 6.65 -18.63
C GLU A 158 -18.85 5.95 -18.10
N HIS A 159 -18.71 5.13 -17.06
CA HIS A 159 -19.79 4.42 -16.38
C HIS A 159 -20.24 5.11 -15.07
N GLY A 160 -19.81 6.35 -14.83
CA GLY A 160 -20.24 7.16 -13.69
C GLY A 160 -19.62 6.76 -12.34
N LEU A 161 -18.57 5.93 -12.34
CA LEU A 161 -17.87 5.53 -11.11
C LEU A 161 -16.86 6.58 -10.67
N ARG A 162 -16.72 6.77 -9.37
CA ARG A 162 -15.55 7.40 -8.76
C ARG A 162 -14.39 6.42 -8.73
N VAL A 163 -13.17 6.95 -8.66
CA VAL A 163 -11.94 6.14 -8.60
C VAL A 163 -11.16 6.46 -7.33
N HIS A 164 -10.93 5.46 -6.49
CA HIS A 164 -10.03 5.53 -5.34
C HIS A 164 -8.74 4.76 -5.61
N LEU A 165 -7.58 5.36 -5.31
CA LEU A 165 -6.29 4.71 -5.41
C LEU A 165 -5.74 4.40 -4.01
N ASP A 166 -5.69 3.12 -3.65
CA ASP A 166 -4.83 2.66 -2.55
C ASP A 166 -3.37 2.76 -3.00
N GLY A 167 -2.77 3.89 -2.70
CA GLY A 167 -1.38 4.20 -2.96
C GLY A 167 -0.49 3.95 -1.75
N ALA A 168 -0.76 2.91 -0.94
CA ALA A 168 -0.02 2.64 0.30
C ALA A 168 1.51 2.66 0.12
N ARG A 169 1.99 2.39 -1.11
CA ARG A 169 3.40 2.49 -1.52
C ARG A 169 3.58 3.27 -2.84
N ILE A 170 2.78 4.31 -3.05
CA ILE A 170 2.83 5.09 -4.30
C ILE A 170 4.21 5.73 -4.53
N PHE A 171 4.95 6.08 -3.47
CA PHE A 171 6.32 6.58 -3.58
C PHE A 171 7.28 5.51 -4.12
N ASN A 172 7.07 4.22 -3.80
CA ASN A 172 7.81 3.14 -4.44
C ASN A 172 7.47 3.04 -5.93
N ALA A 173 6.20 3.20 -6.30
CA ALA A 173 5.80 3.25 -7.71
C ALA A 173 6.46 4.42 -8.44
N ALA A 174 6.47 5.61 -7.85
CA ALA A 174 7.09 6.80 -8.41
C ALA A 174 8.59 6.61 -8.66
N VAL A 175 9.33 6.12 -7.65
CA VAL A 175 10.77 5.86 -7.77
C VAL A 175 11.07 4.77 -8.82
N ALA A 176 10.23 3.74 -8.93
CA ALA A 176 10.44 2.65 -9.87
C ALA A 176 10.10 3.03 -11.32
N SER A 177 9.05 3.83 -11.53
CA SER A 177 8.56 4.20 -12.87
C SER A 177 9.18 5.49 -13.41
N GLY A 178 9.75 6.35 -12.53
CA GLY A 178 10.25 7.67 -12.89
C GLY A 178 9.15 8.73 -13.05
N HIS A 179 7.87 8.39 -12.82
CA HIS A 179 6.78 9.34 -12.74
C HIS A 179 6.71 10.01 -11.37
N SER A 180 6.22 11.24 -11.33
CA SER A 180 5.89 11.89 -10.05
C SER A 180 4.68 11.23 -9.39
N VAL A 181 4.59 11.36 -8.07
CA VAL A 181 3.40 10.90 -7.33
C VAL A 181 2.12 11.60 -7.82
N ALA A 182 2.23 12.88 -8.21
CA ALA A 182 1.10 13.64 -8.75
C ALA A 182 0.58 13.07 -10.09
N GLU A 183 1.47 12.63 -10.99
CA GLU A 183 1.08 11.96 -12.23
C GLU A 183 0.37 10.64 -11.93
N LEU A 184 0.96 9.78 -11.07
CA LEU A 184 0.38 8.49 -10.70
C LEU A 184 -0.97 8.62 -9.96
N ALA A 185 -1.15 9.66 -9.16
CA ALA A 185 -2.40 9.94 -8.44
C ALA A 185 -3.43 10.66 -9.31
N GLY A 186 -3.00 11.30 -10.41
CA GLY A 186 -3.85 12.12 -11.29
C GLY A 186 -5.14 11.44 -11.75
N PRO A 187 -5.08 10.18 -12.21
CA PRO A 187 -6.27 9.46 -12.67
C PRO A 187 -7.34 9.17 -11.62
N ALA A 188 -7.01 9.21 -10.32
CA ALA A 188 -7.95 8.91 -9.24
C ALA A 188 -8.62 10.15 -8.66
N ASP A 189 -9.89 10.03 -8.20
CA ASP A 189 -10.59 11.11 -7.49
C ASP A 189 -10.02 11.28 -6.06
N SER A 190 -9.60 10.19 -5.43
CA SER A 190 -8.89 10.21 -4.16
C SER A 190 -7.74 9.21 -4.13
N VAL A 191 -6.69 9.52 -3.39
CA VAL A 191 -5.54 8.63 -3.16
C VAL A 191 -5.24 8.55 -1.67
N ALA A 192 -4.89 7.35 -1.20
CA ALA A 192 -4.36 7.14 0.14
C ALA A 192 -2.90 6.67 0.05
N PHE A 193 -2.02 7.13 0.97
CA PHE A 193 -0.66 6.59 1.05
C PHE A 193 -0.18 6.47 2.49
N CYS A 194 0.77 5.54 2.73
CA CYS A 194 1.30 5.27 4.05
C CYS A 194 2.64 5.97 4.29
N LEU A 195 2.78 6.60 5.47
CA LEU A 195 4.05 7.08 5.99
C LEU A 195 4.81 5.98 6.76
N SER A 196 4.07 5.02 7.33
CA SER A 196 4.56 4.01 8.27
C SER A 196 4.99 2.69 7.61
N LYS A 197 5.54 2.76 6.39
CA LYS A 197 6.10 1.62 5.64
C LYS A 197 7.54 1.98 5.21
N GLY A 198 7.86 1.90 3.92
CA GLY A 198 9.18 2.24 3.39
C GLY A 198 9.67 3.65 3.74
N LEU A 199 8.76 4.60 3.95
CA LEU A 199 9.08 5.97 4.39
C LEU A 199 9.50 6.07 5.86
N GLY A 200 9.31 5.04 6.68
CA GLY A 200 9.90 4.89 8.00
C GLY A 200 9.28 5.71 9.13
N ALA A 201 8.19 6.45 8.92
CA ALA A 201 7.49 7.10 10.02
C ALA A 201 6.86 6.05 10.96
N PRO A 202 6.74 6.33 12.28
CA PRO A 202 6.28 5.34 13.26
C PRO A 202 4.80 4.97 13.08
N VAL A 203 4.01 5.86 12.49
CA VAL A 203 2.55 5.73 12.34
C VAL A 203 2.05 6.70 11.29
N GLY A 204 0.90 6.39 10.70
CA GLY A 204 0.13 7.33 9.92
C GLY A 204 0.10 7.06 8.42
N SER A 205 -0.94 7.62 7.83
CA SER A 205 -1.22 7.65 6.40
C SER A 205 -1.95 8.95 6.06
N LEU A 206 -1.95 9.31 4.79
CA LEU A 206 -2.69 10.46 4.28
C LEU A 206 -3.76 10.00 3.31
N ILE A 207 -4.88 10.71 3.30
CA ILE A 207 -5.91 10.67 2.27
C ILE A 207 -5.86 12.00 1.55
N CYS A 208 -5.80 12.00 0.22
CA CYS A 208 -5.76 13.22 -0.57
C CYS A 208 -6.89 13.19 -1.62
N GLY A 209 -7.49 14.33 -1.88
CA GLY A 209 -8.59 14.50 -2.82
C GLY A 209 -8.97 15.97 -2.99
N ASP A 210 -10.15 16.24 -3.56
CA ASP A 210 -10.69 17.59 -3.60
C ASP A 210 -11.11 18.08 -2.20
N GLU A 211 -11.29 19.40 -2.02
CA GLU A 211 -11.65 20.00 -0.73
C GLU A 211 -12.99 19.47 -0.19
N ALA A 212 -13.97 19.24 -1.08
CA ALA A 212 -15.29 18.77 -0.69
C ALA A 212 -15.22 17.35 -0.15
N PHE A 213 -14.50 16.46 -0.83
CA PHE A 213 -14.23 15.09 -0.39
C PHE A 213 -13.50 15.06 0.95
N ILE A 214 -12.42 15.84 1.11
CA ILE A 214 -11.63 15.85 2.35
C ILE A 214 -12.44 16.39 3.53
N ARG A 215 -13.32 17.38 3.32
CA ARG A 215 -14.23 17.87 4.35
C ARG A 215 -15.17 16.74 4.86
N GLU A 216 -15.73 15.93 3.98
CA GLU A 216 -16.57 14.80 4.37
C GLU A 216 -15.73 13.63 4.94
N ALA A 217 -14.54 13.37 4.39
CA ALA A 217 -13.60 12.39 4.92
C ALA A 217 -13.20 12.71 6.37
N ARG A 218 -13.07 13.99 6.74
CA ARG A 218 -12.80 14.43 8.12
C ARG A 218 -13.95 14.06 9.07
N ARG A 219 -15.21 14.12 8.60
CA ARG A 219 -16.38 13.65 9.37
C ARG A 219 -16.39 12.12 9.50
N THR A 220 -16.09 11.43 8.40
CA THR A 220 -15.98 9.96 8.37
C THR A 220 -14.85 9.49 9.28
N ARG A 221 -13.67 10.15 9.26
CA ARG A 221 -12.56 9.89 10.21
C ARG A 221 -13.05 10.00 11.66
N LYS A 222 -13.83 11.03 11.99
CA LYS A 222 -14.39 11.19 13.34
C LYS A 222 -15.35 10.06 13.71
N LEU A 223 -16.21 9.67 12.77
CA LEU A 223 -17.18 8.58 12.95
C LEU A 223 -16.51 7.25 13.31
N VAL A 224 -15.42 6.90 12.63
CA VAL A 224 -14.66 5.65 12.87
C VAL A 224 -13.66 5.76 14.03
N GLY A 225 -13.72 6.85 14.82
CA GLY A 225 -12.88 7.03 16.03
C GLY A 225 -11.45 7.51 15.73
N GLY A 226 -11.17 7.98 14.50
CA GLY A 226 -9.83 8.37 14.05
C GLY A 226 -9.44 9.83 14.37
N GLY A 227 -10.28 10.61 15.02
CA GLY A 227 -9.93 11.97 15.44
C GLY A 227 -8.93 11.95 16.60
N MET A 228 -7.81 12.64 16.43
CA MET A 228 -6.76 12.79 17.43
C MET A 228 -6.70 14.25 17.90
N ARG A 229 -5.96 14.51 18.98
CA ARG A 229 -5.76 15.85 19.54
C ARG A 229 -4.41 16.41 19.09
N GLN A 230 -3.39 16.40 19.91
CA GLN A 230 -2.05 16.92 19.61
C GLN A 230 -1.26 15.93 18.76
N ALA A 231 -1.76 15.66 17.56
CA ALA A 231 -1.19 14.67 16.64
C ALA A 231 0.02 15.19 15.85
N GLY A 232 0.34 16.50 15.98
CA GLY A 232 1.53 17.09 15.38
C GLY A 232 2.82 16.40 15.75
N ILE A 233 2.91 15.77 16.94
CA ILE A 233 4.04 14.91 17.32
C ILE A 233 4.25 13.80 16.26
N LEU A 234 3.18 13.17 15.79
CA LEU A 234 3.25 12.10 14.79
C LEU A 234 3.48 12.67 13.37
N ALA A 235 2.82 13.79 13.07
CA ALA A 235 2.93 14.48 11.79
C ALA A 235 4.35 14.97 11.51
N ALA A 236 5.08 15.40 12.53
CA ALA A 236 6.47 15.83 12.40
C ALA A 236 7.37 14.73 11.82
N ALA A 237 7.18 13.47 12.24
CA ALA A 237 7.89 12.35 11.63
C ALA A 237 7.47 12.13 10.17
N GLY A 238 6.20 12.37 9.84
CA GLY A 238 5.68 12.31 8.47
C GLY A 238 6.31 13.35 7.55
N LEU A 239 6.51 14.57 8.02
CA LEU A 239 7.21 15.64 7.28
C LEU A 239 8.66 15.22 6.96
N VAL A 240 9.40 14.70 7.95
CA VAL A 240 10.75 14.19 7.72
C VAL A 240 10.74 12.99 6.75
N ALA A 241 9.73 12.12 6.83
CA ALA A 241 9.57 10.99 5.92
C ALA A 241 9.42 11.43 4.46
N LEU A 242 8.58 12.43 4.21
CA LEU A 242 8.37 12.98 2.85
C LEU A 242 9.59 13.75 2.33
N ASP A 243 10.35 14.42 3.21
CA ASP A 243 11.53 15.20 2.84
C ASP A 243 12.79 14.33 2.59
N GLN A 244 13.00 13.27 3.40
CA GLN A 244 14.29 12.58 3.45
C GLN A 244 14.27 11.11 3.07
N MET A 245 13.08 10.46 3.00
CA MET A 245 13.01 9.01 2.84
C MET A 245 12.56 8.54 1.46
N VAL A 246 12.10 9.45 0.60
CA VAL A 246 11.56 9.07 -0.72
C VAL A 246 12.67 8.55 -1.63
N ASP A 247 13.73 9.32 -1.84
CA ASP A 247 14.81 8.97 -2.78
C ASP A 247 15.50 7.66 -2.39
N ARG A 248 15.65 7.41 -1.07
CA ARG A 248 16.28 6.19 -0.58
C ARG A 248 15.47 4.91 -0.82
N LEU A 249 14.21 4.99 -1.24
CA LEU A 249 13.44 3.81 -1.65
C LEU A 249 14.12 3.07 -2.83
N ALA A 250 14.94 3.75 -3.61
CA ALA A 250 15.77 3.14 -4.65
C ALA A 250 16.74 2.07 -4.07
N ASP A 251 17.27 2.28 -2.86
CA ASP A 251 18.12 1.31 -2.17
C ASP A 251 17.31 0.06 -1.79
N ASP A 252 16.08 0.23 -1.33
CA ASP A 252 15.18 -0.89 -1.01
C ASP A 252 14.90 -1.73 -2.26
N HIS A 253 14.67 -1.06 -3.41
CA HIS A 253 14.47 -1.76 -4.69
C HIS A 253 15.74 -2.51 -5.14
N ALA A 254 16.91 -1.92 -4.96
CA ALA A 254 18.19 -2.57 -5.28
C ALA A 254 18.41 -3.81 -4.41
N ASN A 255 18.15 -3.71 -3.10
CA ASN A 255 18.24 -4.81 -2.15
C ASN A 255 17.22 -5.93 -2.48
N ALA A 256 16.00 -5.60 -2.91
CA ALA A 256 15.01 -6.58 -3.34
C ALA A 256 15.47 -7.35 -4.58
N ARG A 257 16.02 -6.66 -5.58
CA ARG A 257 16.60 -7.31 -6.78
C ARG A 257 17.82 -8.17 -6.44
N GLN A 258 18.65 -7.75 -5.49
CA GLN A 258 19.77 -8.57 -5.00
C GLN A 258 19.27 -9.87 -4.36
N LEU A 259 18.27 -9.79 -3.49
CA LEU A 259 17.63 -10.96 -2.88
C LEU A 259 17.02 -11.89 -3.94
N ALA A 260 16.32 -11.33 -4.93
CA ALA A 260 15.69 -12.12 -5.98
C ALA A 260 16.72 -12.90 -6.82
N ARG A 261 17.85 -12.27 -7.18
CA ARG A 261 18.96 -12.92 -7.90
C ARG A 261 19.56 -14.05 -7.06
N GLY A 262 19.89 -13.80 -5.80
CA GLY A 262 20.45 -14.83 -4.93
C GLY A 262 19.48 -15.98 -4.67
N LEU A 263 18.19 -15.72 -4.53
CA LEU A 263 17.16 -16.77 -4.42
C LEU A 263 17.05 -17.60 -5.70
N ALA A 264 17.14 -16.99 -6.88
CA ALA A 264 17.20 -17.70 -8.15
C ALA A 264 18.44 -18.62 -8.26
N GLU A 265 19.62 -18.14 -7.82
CA GLU A 265 20.86 -18.91 -7.74
C GLU A 265 20.75 -20.10 -6.76
N LEU A 266 19.98 -19.96 -5.69
CA LEU A 266 19.64 -21.05 -4.75
C LEU A 266 18.58 -22.02 -5.30
N GLY A 267 18.11 -21.81 -6.54
CA GLY A 267 17.18 -22.70 -7.23
C GLY A 267 15.70 -22.39 -6.99
N PHE A 268 15.36 -21.30 -6.29
CA PHE A 268 13.96 -20.90 -6.13
C PHE A 268 13.37 -20.42 -7.47
N GLY A 269 12.10 -20.76 -7.71
CA GLY A 269 11.35 -20.35 -8.90
C GLY A 269 10.95 -18.89 -8.88
N ILE A 270 11.90 -18.00 -9.10
CA ILE A 270 11.70 -16.55 -9.20
C ILE A 270 12.45 -16.00 -10.41
N ASN A 271 11.80 -15.10 -11.14
CA ASN A 271 12.48 -14.28 -12.15
C ASN A 271 12.86 -12.93 -11.51
N PRO A 272 14.15 -12.62 -11.33
CA PRO A 272 14.59 -11.37 -10.72
C PRO A 272 14.14 -10.11 -11.47
N GLU A 273 13.89 -10.19 -12.76
CA GLU A 273 13.45 -9.06 -13.59
C GLU A 273 11.98 -8.67 -13.32
N ASP A 274 11.19 -9.56 -12.68
CA ASP A 274 9.82 -9.25 -12.28
C ASP A 274 9.76 -8.45 -10.97
N VAL A 275 10.90 -8.31 -10.25
CA VAL A 275 10.99 -7.56 -8.98
C VAL A 275 11.23 -6.09 -9.26
N GLN A 276 10.14 -5.34 -9.32
CA GLN A 276 10.15 -3.92 -9.68
C GLN A 276 10.45 -3.00 -8.48
N THR A 277 9.99 -3.37 -7.29
CA THR A 277 10.08 -2.54 -6.09
C THR A 277 10.67 -3.31 -4.89
N ASN A 278 10.22 -3.04 -3.70
CA ASN A 278 10.78 -3.59 -2.46
C ASN A 278 10.16 -4.93 -2.00
N ILE A 279 9.28 -5.54 -2.79
CA ILE A 279 8.61 -6.80 -2.44
C ILE A 279 9.09 -7.93 -3.33
N VAL A 280 9.54 -9.02 -2.71
CA VAL A 280 9.95 -10.26 -3.37
C VAL A 280 8.97 -11.35 -2.96
N ILE A 281 8.22 -11.90 -3.91
CA ILE A 281 7.35 -13.06 -3.69
C ILE A 281 7.93 -14.25 -4.44
N VAL A 282 8.13 -15.35 -3.72
CA VAL A 282 8.63 -16.59 -4.27
C VAL A 282 7.52 -17.63 -4.23
N GLN A 283 7.17 -18.19 -5.38
CA GLN A 283 6.31 -19.36 -5.48
C GLN A 283 7.16 -20.60 -5.18
N LEU A 284 6.69 -21.41 -4.24
CA LEU A 284 7.37 -22.64 -3.83
C LEU A 284 6.86 -23.84 -4.65
N ASP A 285 7.73 -24.83 -4.81
CA ASP A 285 7.35 -26.11 -5.42
C ASP A 285 6.39 -26.88 -4.50
N THR A 286 5.28 -27.32 -5.05
CA THR A 286 4.24 -28.07 -4.35
C THR A 286 4.18 -29.54 -4.75
N SER A 287 5.14 -30.04 -5.55
CA SER A 287 5.17 -31.41 -6.06
C SER A 287 5.27 -32.47 -4.95
N HIS A 288 5.96 -32.14 -3.86
CA HIS A 288 6.17 -33.04 -2.72
C HIS A 288 5.40 -32.62 -1.46
N ASP A 289 5.04 -31.36 -1.32
CA ASP A 289 4.25 -30.81 -0.21
C ASP A 289 3.26 -29.77 -0.73
N PRO A 290 1.95 -29.95 -0.54
CA PRO A 290 0.96 -28.98 -1.01
C PRO A 290 0.97 -27.65 -0.21
N ALA A 291 1.74 -27.57 0.88
CA ALA A 291 1.79 -26.43 1.76
C ALA A 291 3.21 -26.17 2.32
N PRO A 292 4.23 -25.92 1.46
CA PRO A 292 5.63 -25.87 1.89
C PRO A 292 5.98 -24.61 2.69
N SER A 293 5.23 -23.52 2.52
CA SER A 293 5.63 -22.20 3.06
C SER A 293 5.74 -22.13 4.60
N PRO A 294 4.93 -22.82 5.43
CA PRO A 294 5.11 -22.79 6.87
C PRO A 294 6.41 -23.49 7.34
N LYS A 295 6.82 -24.56 6.65
CA LYS A 295 8.08 -25.27 6.98
C LYS A 295 9.28 -24.40 6.63
N LEU A 296 9.30 -23.85 5.42
CA LEU A 296 10.35 -22.95 4.99
C LEU A 296 10.43 -21.69 5.87
N GLN A 297 9.28 -21.11 6.24
CA GLN A 297 9.25 -19.97 7.17
C GLN A 297 9.89 -20.33 8.53
N ALA A 298 9.62 -21.53 9.05
CA ALA A 298 10.20 -21.98 10.31
C ALA A 298 11.72 -22.16 10.19
N ALA A 299 12.19 -22.81 9.11
CA ALA A 299 13.61 -23.00 8.85
C ALA A 299 14.36 -21.67 8.71
N LEU A 300 13.82 -20.73 7.94
CA LEU A 300 14.38 -19.38 7.80
C LEU A 300 14.44 -18.63 9.14
N LYS A 301 13.43 -18.80 9.97
CA LYS A 301 13.40 -18.19 11.31
C LYS A 301 14.53 -18.67 12.21
N GLU A 302 14.89 -19.96 12.16
CA GLU A 302 16.03 -20.51 12.91
C GLU A 302 17.37 -19.88 12.47
N LEU A 303 17.46 -19.48 11.20
CA LEU A 303 18.60 -18.73 10.65
C LEU A 303 18.54 -17.23 10.97
N GLY A 304 17.54 -16.75 11.71
CA GLY A 304 17.33 -15.34 12.00
C GLY A 304 16.70 -14.55 10.82
N ILE A 305 16.22 -15.23 9.80
CA ILE A 305 15.63 -14.63 8.61
C ILE A 305 14.10 -14.64 8.75
N LEU A 306 13.51 -13.47 9.03
CA LEU A 306 12.07 -13.36 9.19
C LEU A 306 11.40 -13.01 7.85
N VAL A 307 10.46 -13.85 7.43
CA VAL A 307 9.64 -13.67 6.21
C VAL A 307 8.15 -13.80 6.56
N THR A 308 7.26 -13.47 5.62
CA THR A 308 5.82 -13.76 5.72
C THR A 308 5.40 -14.77 4.66
N THR A 309 4.28 -15.46 4.93
CA THR A 309 3.68 -16.42 4.02
C THR A 309 2.31 -15.89 3.58
N PRO A 310 2.20 -15.25 2.39
CA PRO A 310 0.93 -14.75 1.86
C PRO A 310 -0.14 -15.83 1.74
N ASP A 311 0.31 -17.06 1.42
CA ASP A 311 -0.48 -18.27 1.39
C ASP A 311 0.40 -19.50 1.70
N ARG A 312 -0.16 -20.70 1.57
CA ARG A 312 0.54 -21.96 1.90
C ARG A 312 1.64 -22.35 0.92
N THR A 313 1.73 -21.67 -0.21
CA THR A 313 2.64 -22.01 -1.33
C THR A 313 3.64 -20.91 -1.63
N LYS A 314 3.60 -19.78 -0.89
CA LYS A 314 4.44 -18.61 -1.15
C LYS A 314 5.12 -18.10 0.10
N ILE A 315 6.34 -17.61 -0.07
CA ILE A 315 6.99 -16.72 0.89
C ILE A 315 7.11 -15.33 0.30
N ARG A 316 7.08 -14.33 1.19
CA ARG A 316 7.27 -12.93 0.83
C ARG A 316 8.37 -12.31 1.70
N LEU A 317 9.32 -11.67 1.02
CA LEU A 317 10.35 -10.84 1.63
C LEU A 317 10.08 -9.39 1.24
N VAL A 318 10.35 -8.47 2.15
CA VAL A 318 10.19 -7.02 1.92
C VAL A 318 11.44 -6.31 2.42
N THR A 319 12.09 -5.55 1.55
CA THR A 319 13.25 -4.71 1.89
C THR A 319 12.79 -3.35 2.41
N HIS A 320 13.58 -2.74 3.27
CA HIS A 320 13.25 -1.48 3.93
C HIS A 320 14.50 -0.82 4.56
N ALA A 321 14.38 0.39 5.03
CA ALA A 321 15.45 1.23 5.57
C ALA A 321 16.37 0.57 6.64
N ASP A 322 15.80 -0.33 7.44
CA ASP A 322 16.54 -1.04 8.50
C ASP A 322 17.16 -2.36 7.99
N LEU A 323 17.40 -2.47 6.69
CA LEU A 323 18.00 -3.65 6.05
C LEU A 323 19.03 -3.20 5.01
N SER A 324 20.31 -3.43 5.29
CA SER A 324 21.40 -3.10 4.38
C SER A 324 21.60 -4.15 3.27
N SER A 325 22.35 -3.79 2.24
CA SER A 325 22.79 -4.70 1.19
C SER A 325 23.65 -5.85 1.74
N ASP A 326 24.49 -5.57 2.73
CA ASP A 326 25.34 -6.58 3.39
C ASP A 326 24.48 -7.59 4.18
N GLU A 327 23.43 -7.12 4.86
CA GLU A 327 22.50 -8.03 5.56
C GLU A 327 21.67 -8.88 4.59
N CYS A 328 21.36 -8.36 3.40
CA CYS A 328 20.74 -9.15 2.33
C CYS A 328 21.69 -10.25 1.83
N ALA A 329 22.97 -9.92 1.59
CA ALA A 329 23.98 -10.89 1.18
C ALA A 329 24.21 -11.94 2.27
N GLU A 330 24.33 -11.54 3.52
CA GLU A 330 24.49 -12.44 4.67
C GLU A 330 23.30 -13.41 4.80
N ALA A 331 22.07 -12.94 4.59
CA ALA A 331 20.90 -13.81 4.62
C ALA A 331 20.95 -14.89 3.53
N LEU A 332 21.37 -14.56 2.31
CA LEU A 332 21.56 -15.51 1.20
C LEU A 332 22.67 -16.52 1.52
N LEU A 333 23.79 -16.08 2.11
CA LEU A 333 24.87 -16.97 2.54
C LEU A 333 24.40 -17.99 3.58
N ARG A 334 23.68 -17.55 4.60
CA ARG A 334 23.09 -18.44 5.62
C ARG A 334 22.11 -19.45 5.02
N MET A 335 21.31 -19.04 4.04
CA MET A 335 20.42 -19.97 3.32
C MET A 335 21.22 -21.02 2.53
N ALA A 336 22.28 -20.59 1.83
CA ALA A 336 23.16 -21.49 1.09
C ALA A 336 23.87 -22.50 1.99
N GLU A 337 24.48 -22.04 3.10
CA GLU A 337 25.19 -22.89 4.09
C GLU A 337 24.28 -23.90 4.78
N ALA A 338 23.01 -23.54 4.99
CA ALA A 338 21.99 -24.42 5.57
C ALA A 338 21.27 -25.29 4.51
N GLU A 339 21.73 -25.25 3.26
CA GLU A 339 21.13 -25.98 2.13
C GLU A 339 19.63 -25.70 1.95
N ILE A 340 19.20 -24.47 2.31
CA ILE A 340 17.81 -24.04 2.14
C ILE A 340 17.54 -23.84 0.65
N GLY A 341 16.64 -24.64 0.10
CA GLY A 341 16.23 -24.60 -1.30
C GLY A 341 14.71 -24.75 -1.46
N PRO A 342 14.22 -24.82 -2.68
CA PRO A 342 12.77 -24.86 -2.98
C PRO A 342 12.04 -26.09 -2.43
N ALA A 343 12.78 -27.16 -2.08
CA ALA A 343 12.24 -28.43 -1.54
C ALA A 343 12.45 -28.57 -0.01
N SER A 344 12.93 -27.55 0.68
CA SER A 344 13.25 -27.58 2.13
C SER A 344 12.03 -27.47 3.04
#